data_76900a34dd36e9ac0f416487c09c1f54
#
_entry.id   76900a34dd36e9ac0f416487c09c1f54
#
_cell.length_a   1.000
_cell.length_b   1.000
_cell.length_c   1.000
_cell.angle_alpha   90.00
_cell.angle_beta   90.00
_cell.angle_gamma   90.00
#
_symmetry.space_group_name_H-M   'P 1'
#
loop_
_entity.id
_entity.type
_entity.pdbx_description
1 polymer ?
#
loop_
_entity_poly.entity_id
_entity_poly.type
_entity_poly.pdbx_seq_one_letter_code
_entity_poly.pdbx_strand_id
1 'polypeptide(L)'
;MMFPAIRFAPALCGLFLVSLLQGCINLGPDYVRPDAEVQVDWLNNTDSRVSSAPPTDPRWWQAAFHDAVLDQLVEMALQENLTLRSAGLRVLQSQQQLAIAIGSQFPQQQQVNGSASRQKENLQIFNNYNLGFNLGWELDFWGRFRRLVESSSASLEASVAGYDAALVSLVSQVSQNYILIRTYEDRLVAARLNIKLQEESFRIATAKFNAGEVSELDVKQAETLLNNTRASVPELEISLQQLKYSLA
;
A
#
# COMPACT_ATOMS: atom_id res chain seq x y z
N MET A 1 0.96 -43.53 73.61
CA MET A 1 1.40 -43.44 72.23
C MET A 1 0.98 -42.08 71.71
N MET A 2 1.92 -41.16 71.59
CA MET A 2 1.69 -39.78 71.22
C MET A 2 2.25 -39.61 69.82
N PHE A 3 1.35 -39.38 68.83
CA PHE A 3 1.73 -39.13 67.42
C PHE A 3 2.30 -37.72 67.26
N PRO A 4 3.46 -37.55 66.60
CA PRO A 4 3.98 -36.22 66.33
C PRO A 4 3.16 -35.57 65.24
N ALA A 5 2.45 -34.48 65.56
CA ALA A 5 1.70 -33.66 64.63
C ALA A 5 2.62 -32.90 63.65
N ILE A 6 2.51 -33.26 62.46
CA ILE A 6 2.79 -32.68 61.18
C ILE A 6 3.28 -31.21 61.19
N ARG A 7 4.60 -31.02 61.06
CA ARG A 7 5.27 -29.74 60.79
C ARG A 7 5.46 -29.47 59.28
N PHE A 8 4.69 -30.13 58.41
CA PHE A 8 4.81 -30.00 56.95
C PHE A 8 3.90 -28.91 56.34
N ALA A 9 2.92 -28.37 57.07
CA ALA A 9 1.96 -27.39 56.55
C ALA A 9 2.59 -26.08 56.03
N PRO A 10 3.58 -25.44 56.75
CA PRO A 10 4.14 -24.17 56.25
C PRO A 10 5.05 -24.35 55.03
N ALA A 11 5.73 -25.51 54.90
CA ALA A 11 6.58 -25.80 53.74
C ALA A 11 5.75 -26.06 52.46
N LEU A 12 4.60 -26.73 52.59
CA LEU A 12 3.67 -26.94 51.45
C LEU A 12 3.01 -25.62 51.01
N CYS A 13 2.63 -24.76 51.97
CA CYS A 13 2.10 -23.44 51.66
C CYS A 13 3.13 -22.53 50.97
N GLY A 14 4.39 -22.59 51.39
CA GLY A 14 5.50 -21.88 50.78
C GLY A 14 5.77 -22.34 49.34
N LEU A 15 5.76 -23.66 49.10
CA LEU A 15 5.94 -24.24 47.77
C LEU A 15 4.79 -23.88 46.81
N PHE A 16 3.56 -23.84 47.32
CA PHE A 16 2.37 -23.42 46.56
C PHE A 16 2.39 -21.91 46.24
N LEU A 17 2.89 -21.08 47.16
CA LEU A 17 3.06 -19.64 46.89
C LEU A 17 4.17 -19.37 45.86
N VAL A 18 5.26 -20.13 45.88
CA VAL A 18 6.35 -20.04 44.91
C VAL A 18 5.90 -20.52 43.51
N SER A 19 5.02 -21.54 43.44
CA SER A 19 4.45 -21.98 42.15
C SER A 19 3.45 -20.96 41.53
N LEU A 20 2.84 -20.11 42.34
CA LEU A 20 1.99 -19.00 41.88
C LEU A 20 2.80 -17.78 41.36
N LEU A 21 4.08 -17.71 41.73
CA LEU A 21 5.02 -16.68 41.26
C LEU A 21 5.66 -17.03 39.89
N GLN A 22 5.43 -18.21 39.36
CA GLN A 22 5.79 -18.59 38.01
C GLN A 22 4.87 -17.83 37.05
N GLY A 23 5.33 -16.69 36.61
CA GLY A 23 4.64 -15.65 35.87
C GLY A 23 3.67 -16.10 34.77
N CYS A 24 2.78 -15.25 34.40
CA CYS A 24 1.79 -15.45 33.36
C CYS A 24 2.39 -16.17 32.14
N ILE A 25 2.02 -17.44 31.93
CA ILE A 25 2.50 -18.25 30.81
C ILE A 25 1.83 -17.72 29.54
N ASN A 26 2.62 -17.28 28.58
CA ASN A 26 2.13 -16.92 27.25
C ASN A 26 2.02 -18.19 26.43
N LEU A 27 0.80 -18.66 26.19
CA LEU A 27 0.57 -19.87 25.40
C LEU A 27 0.76 -19.63 23.91
N GLY A 28 1.37 -20.61 23.23
CA GLY A 28 1.64 -20.58 21.80
C GLY A 28 3.02 -19.98 21.43
N PRO A 29 3.45 -20.15 20.18
CA PRO A 29 4.70 -19.60 19.69
C PRO A 29 4.63 -18.07 19.59
N ASP A 30 5.77 -17.39 19.77
CA ASP A 30 5.90 -15.96 19.52
C ASP A 30 5.90 -15.71 18.00
N TYR A 31 5.30 -14.60 17.59
CA TYR A 31 5.32 -14.21 16.19
C TYR A 31 6.74 -13.82 15.78
N VAL A 32 7.24 -14.49 14.78
CA VAL A 32 8.47 -14.12 14.09
C VAL A 32 8.09 -13.84 12.64
N ARG A 33 8.45 -12.64 12.14
CA ARG A 33 8.23 -12.30 10.75
C ARG A 33 8.91 -13.33 9.86
N PRO A 34 8.18 -14.04 8.98
CA PRO A 34 8.80 -15.00 8.08
C PRO A 34 9.73 -14.29 7.10
N ASP A 35 10.90 -14.87 6.87
CA ASP A 35 11.79 -14.40 5.81
C ASP A 35 11.14 -14.68 4.45
N ALA A 36 11.15 -13.65 3.59
CA ALA A 36 10.71 -13.83 2.22
C ALA A 36 11.84 -14.52 1.42
N GLU A 37 11.52 -15.63 0.76
CA GLU A 37 12.44 -16.28 -0.19
C GLU A 37 12.57 -15.43 -1.47
N VAL A 38 13.29 -14.32 -1.38
CA VAL A 38 13.64 -13.49 -2.56
C VAL A 38 15.06 -13.80 -3.00
N GLN A 39 15.26 -13.82 -4.32
CA GLN A 39 16.61 -13.93 -4.87
C GLN A 39 17.45 -12.74 -4.39
N VAL A 40 18.68 -13.01 -3.95
CA VAL A 40 19.59 -11.98 -3.44
C VAL A 40 20.00 -11.01 -4.53
N ASP A 41 20.15 -11.52 -5.74
CA ASP A 41 20.59 -10.76 -6.91
C ASP A 41 19.56 -10.77 -8.04
N TRP A 42 19.54 -9.71 -8.83
CA TRP A 42 18.77 -9.65 -10.07
C TRP A 42 19.36 -10.61 -11.11
N LEU A 43 18.53 -11.17 -11.99
CA LEU A 43 18.97 -12.07 -13.08
C LEU A 43 20.06 -11.44 -13.96
N ASN A 44 20.07 -10.12 -14.12
CA ASN A 44 21.03 -9.36 -14.92
C ASN A 44 22.07 -8.62 -14.07
N ASN A 45 22.49 -9.19 -12.94
CA ASN A 45 23.46 -8.58 -12.03
C ASN A 45 24.86 -8.36 -12.65
N THR A 46 25.14 -8.99 -13.80
CA THR A 46 26.38 -8.77 -14.58
C THR A 46 26.37 -7.44 -15.36
N ASP A 47 25.21 -6.81 -15.57
CA ASP A 47 25.12 -5.50 -16.22
C ASP A 47 25.47 -4.41 -15.19
N SER A 48 26.48 -3.58 -15.50
CA SER A 48 26.95 -2.52 -14.63
C SER A 48 25.90 -1.43 -14.31
N ARG A 49 24.79 -1.42 -15.06
CA ARG A 49 23.64 -0.52 -14.83
C ARG A 49 22.65 -1.09 -13.82
N VAL A 50 22.76 -2.38 -13.47
CA VAL A 50 21.89 -3.05 -12.52
C VAL A 50 22.60 -3.12 -11.16
N SER A 51 21.95 -2.64 -10.11
CA SER A 51 22.43 -2.72 -8.74
C SER A 51 21.42 -3.50 -7.89
N SER A 52 21.91 -4.49 -7.14
CA SER A 52 21.11 -5.20 -6.12
C SER A 52 21.04 -4.43 -4.79
N ALA A 53 21.80 -3.35 -4.64
CA ALA A 53 21.73 -2.53 -3.44
C ALA A 53 20.38 -1.81 -3.36
N PRO A 54 19.74 -1.76 -2.18
CA PRO A 54 18.52 -0.99 -2.00
C PRO A 54 18.79 0.49 -2.29
N PRO A 55 17.84 1.20 -2.95
CA PRO A 55 17.99 2.61 -3.20
C PRO A 55 18.09 3.35 -1.85
N THR A 56 19.13 4.17 -1.71
CA THR A 56 19.35 5.00 -0.51
C THR A 56 18.46 6.24 -0.48
N ASP A 57 17.98 6.68 -1.65
CA ASP A 57 17.08 7.84 -1.78
C ASP A 57 15.63 7.33 -1.99
N PRO A 58 14.69 7.73 -1.13
CA PRO A 58 13.27 7.43 -1.33
C PRO A 58 12.71 8.03 -2.63
N ARG A 59 13.37 9.04 -3.21
CA ARG A 59 13.04 9.67 -4.51
C ARG A 59 13.91 9.13 -5.64
N TRP A 60 14.10 7.83 -5.69
CA TRP A 60 14.97 7.14 -6.65
C TRP A 60 14.69 7.52 -8.13
N TRP A 61 13.46 7.88 -8.47
CA TRP A 61 13.08 8.28 -9.84
C TRP A 61 13.79 9.58 -10.29
N GLN A 62 14.06 10.51 -9.37
CA GLN A 62 14.78 11.75 -9.69
C GLN A 62 16.22 11.45 -10.15
N ALA A 63 16.89 10.53 -9.46
CA ALA A 63 18.22 10.08 -9.83
C ALA A 63 18.24 9.21 -11.10
N ALA A 64 17.14 8.47 -11.38
CA ALA A 64 17.06 7.57 -12.52
C ALA A 64 16.74 8.30 -13.84
N PHE A 65 15.84 9.28 -13.81
CA PHE A 65 15.29 9.90 -15.03
C PHE A 65 15.80 11.31 -15.30
N HIS A 66 16.22 12.06 -14.29
CA HIS A 66 16.69 13.45 -14.38
C HIS A 66 15.72 14.35 -15.17
N ASP A 67 14.42 14.19 -14.97
CA ASP A 67 13.36 14.89 -15.70
C ASP A 67 12.45 15.65 -14.71
N ALA A 68 12.54 16.98 -14.74
CA ALA A 68 11.80 17.84 -13.83
C ALA A 68 10.27 17.78 -14.03
N VAL A 69 9.79 17.41 -15.24
CA VAL A 69 8.36 17.26 -15.50
C VAL A 69 7.84 15.98 -14.84
N LEU A 70 8.59 14.88 -14.96
CA LEU A 70 8.27 13.64 -14.27
C LEU A 70 8.27 13.84 -12.75
N ASP A 71 9.24 14.58 -12.21
CA ASP A 71 9.30 14.87 -10.78
C ASP A 71 8.04 15.59 -10.28
N GLN A 72 7.58 16.59 -11.02
CA GLN A 72 6.34 17.31 -10.70
C GLN A 72 5.11 16.42 -10.78
N LEU A 73 5.01 15.56 -11.81
CA LEU A 73 3.89 14.63 -11.98
C LEU A 73 3.83 13.62 -10.83
N VAL A 74 4.97 13.06 -10.43
CA VAL A 74 5.04 12.14 -9.29
C VAL A 74 4.64 12.84 -8.00
N GLU A 75 5.14 14.06 -7.77
CA GLU A 75 4.80 14.83 -6.56
C GLU A 75 3.30 15.12 -6.48
N MET A 76 2.67 15.55 -7.59
CA MET A 76 1.22 15.77 -7.68
C MET A 76 0.46 14.47 -7.43
N ALA A 77 0.90 13.35 -8.02
CA ALA A 77 0.26 12.05 -7.81
C ALA A 77 0.35 11.60 -6.34
N LEU A 78 1.48 11.80 -5.67
CA LEU A 78 1.65 11.47 -4.25
C LEU A 78 0.70 12.28 -3.35
N GLN A 79 0.42 13.53 -3.70
CA GLN A 79 -0.46 14.41 -2.92
C GLN A 79 -1.95 14.14 -3.17
N GLU A 80 -2.34 13.86 -4.42
CA GLU A 80 -3.75 13.83 -4.82
C GLU A 80 -4.32 12.42 -4.99
N ASN A 81 -3.47 11.37 -5.04
CA ASN A 81 -3.95 10.03 -5.31
C ASN A 81 -4.81 9.46 -4.16
N LEU A 82 -6.09 9.18 -4.47
CA LEU A 82 -7.06 8.69 -3.49
C LEU A 82 -6.76 7.25 -3.02
N THR A 83 -6.15 6.42 -3.87
CA THR A 83 -5.77 5.05 -3.51
C THR A 83 -4.66 5.06 -2.47
N LEU A 84 -3.62 5.89 -2.67
CA LEU A 84 -2.54 6.05 -1.70
C LEU A 84 -3.07 6.64 -0.39
N ARG A 85 -3.94 7.63 -0.45
CA ARG A 85 -4.60 8.21 0.73
C ARG A 85 -5.44 7.17 1.48
N SER A 86 -6.17 6.32 0.74
CA SER A 86 -6.93 5.21 1.35
C SER A 86 -6.01 4.19 2.02
N ALA A 87 -4.86 3.86 1.42
CA ALA A 87 -3.86 2.99 2.05
C ALA A 87 -3.32 3.60 3.36
N GLY A 88 -3.02 4.91 3.37
CA GLY A 88 -2.62 5.64 4.58
C GLY A 88 -3.69 5.61 5.69
N LEU A 89 -4.97 5.77 5.34
CA LEU A 89 -6.07 5.65 6.30
C LEU A 89 -6.19 4.23 6.89
N ARG A 90 -5.87 3.19 6.11
CA ARG A 90 -5.82 1.80 6.64
C ARG A 90 -4.70 1.61 7.67
N VAL A 91 -3.55 2.25 7.46
CA VAL A 91 -2.48 2.25 8.48
C VAL A 91 -2.97 2.90 9.78
N LEU A 92 -3.62 4.07 9.70
CA LEU A 92 -4.20 4.72 10.87
C LEU A 92 -5.28 3.85 11.55
N GLN A 93 -6.12 3.18 10.78
CA GLN A 93 -7.11 2.24 11.29
C GLN A 93 -6.44 1.08 12.05
N SER A 94 -5.42 0.45 11.48
CA SER A 94 -4.67 -0.63 12.13
C SER A 94 -3.96 -0.15 13.39
N GLN A 95 -3.45 1.08 13.40
CA GLN A 95 -2.87 1.70 14.59
C GLN A 95 -3.90 1.87 15.71
N GLN A 96 -5.13 2.28 15.40
CA GLN A 96 -6.21 2.37 16.39
C GLN A 96 -6.63 0.98 16.89
N GLN A 97 -6.64 -0.04 16.03
CA GLN A 97 -6.93 -1.41 16.44
C GLN A 97 -5.85 -1.95 17.41
N LEU A 98 -4.58 -1.64 17.16
CA LEU A 98 -3.50 -1.95 18.10
C LEU A 98 -3.72 -1.23 19.44
N ALA A 99 -4.10 0.05 19.43
CA ALA A 99 -4.39 0.79 20.66
C ALA A 99 -5.54 0.16 21.45
N ILE A 100 -6.60 -0.30 20.77
CA ILE A 100 -7.72 -1.03 21.40
C ILE A 100 -7.23 -2.36 22.00
N ALA A 101 -6.39 -3.10 21.28
CA ALA A 101 -5.82 -4.36 21.77
C ALA A 101 -4.97 -4.13 23.02
N ILE A 102 -4.14 -3.09 23.05
CA ILE A 102 -3.38 -2.69 24.24
C ILE A 102 -4.32 -2.33 25.39
N GLY A 103 -5.39 -1.54 25.10
CA GLY A 103 -6.39 -1.17 26.08
C GLY A 103 -7.09 -2.37 26.73
N SER A 104 -7.24 -3.49 26.01
CA SER A 104 -7.86 -4.71 26.52
C SER A 104 -7.05 -5.44 27.60
N GLN A 105 -5.77 -5.08 27.80
CA GLN A 105 -4.95 -5.60 28.92
C GLN A 105 -5.30 -4.96 30.27
N PHE A 106 -5.98 -3.82 30.26
CA PHE A 106 -6.43 -3.09 31.45
C PHE A 106 -7.88 -3.47 31.78
N PRO A 107 -8.42 -3.03 32.93
CA PRO A 107 -9.82 -3.31 33.29
C PRO A 107 -10.78 -2.96 32.15
N GLN A 108 -11.44 -3.98 31.60
CA GLN A 108 -12.26 -3.84 30.37
C GLN A 108 -13.62 -3.19 30.64
N GLN A 109 -14.11 -3.28 31.86
CA GLN A 109 -15.37 -2.67 32.26
C GLN A 109 -15.14 -1.66 33.36
N GLN A 110 -15.46 -0.43 33.08
CA GLN A 110 -15.42 0.67 34.04
C GLN A 110 -16.72 1.46 33.90
N GLN A 111 -17.59 1.34 34.87
CA GLN A 111 -18.91 1.95 34.80
C GLN A 111 -19.23 2.72 36.09
N VAL A 112 -19.62 3.95 35.91
CA VAL A 112 -20.20 4.78 36.99
C VAL A 112 -21.70 4.87 36.77
N ASN A 113 -22.48 4.48 37.76
CA ASN A 113 -23.94 4.56 37.72
C ASN A 113 -24.40 5.55 38.81
N GLY A 114 -25.24 6.47 38.41
CA GLY A 114 -25.88 7.41 39.35
C GLY A 114 -27.38 7.41 39.11
N SER A 115 -28.17 7.32 40.20
CA SER A 115 -29.60 7.50 40.12
C SER A 115 -30.09 8.40 41.28
N ALA A 116 -31.06 9.25 40.97
CA ALA A 116 -31.80 10.03 41.93
C ALA A 116 -33.28 9.78 41.65
N SER A 117 -33.99 9.30 42.65
CA SER A 117 -35.43 9.06 42.54
C SER A 117 -36.17 9.70 43.73
N ARG A 118 -37.36 10.22 43.44
CA ARG A 118 -38.28 10.75 44.44
C ARG A 118 -39.55 9.92 44.36
N GLN A 119 -39.86 9.25 45.46
CA GLN A 119 -41.02 8.37 45.55
C GLN A 119 -41.93 8.86 46.64
N LYS A 120 -43.26 8.74 46.42
CA LYS A 120 -44.27 9.03 47.40
C LYS A 120 -44.96 7.72 47.77
N GLU A 121 -44.83 7.33 49.02
CA GLU A 121 -45.49 6.16 49.56
C GLU A 121 -46.23 6.54 50.84
N ASN A 122 -47.51 6.17 50.96
CA ASN A 122 -48.38 6.46 52.12
C ASN A 122 -48.33 7.95 52.60
N LEU A 123 -48.41 8.92 51.64
CA LEU A 123 -48.33 10.38 51.88
C LEU A 123 -46.96 10.91 52.33
N GLN A 124 -45.97 10.04 52.46
CA GLN A 124 -44.60 10.45 52.74
C GLN A 124 -43.77 10.50 51.44
N ILE A 125 -42.86 11.44 51.36
CA ILE A 125 -41.96 11.61 50.21
C ILE A 125 -40.57 11.16 50.61
N PHE A 126 -40.03 10.19 49.88
CA PHE A 126 -38.67 9.71 50.05
C PHE A 126 -37.83 10.11 48.84
N ASN A 127 -36.64 10.62 49.11
CA ASN A 127 -35.63 10.83 48.09
C ASN A 127 -34.61 9.70 48.23
N ASN A 128 -34.34 9.00 47.13
CA ASN A 128 -33.33 7.96 47.08
C ASN A 128 -32.23 8.39 46.10
N TYR A 129 -31.00 8.36 46.57
CA TYR A 129 -29.81 8.65 45.78
C TYR A 129 -28.92 7.41 45.80
N ASN A 130 -28.52 6.98 44.63
CA ASN A 130 -27.60 5.86 44.46
C ASN A 130 -26.44 6.32 43.59
N LEU A 131 -25.21 6.03 44.02
CA LEU A 131 -24.00 6.19 43.25
C LEU A 131 -23.20 4.90 43.36
N GLY A 132 -22.93 4.28 42.23
CA GLY A 132 -22.15 3.02 42.15
C GLY A 132 -21.02 3.12 41.17
N PHE A 133 -19.93 2.43 41.47
CA PHE A 133 -18.82 2.19 40.56
C PHE A 133 -18.65 0.70 40.40
N ASN A 134 -18.68 0.23 39.14
CA ASN A 134 -18.46 -1.16 38.79
C ASN A 134 -17.14 -1.27 38.00
N LEU A 135 -16.27 -2.19 38.41
CA LEU A 135 -15.03 -2.52 37.76
C LEU A 135 -15.03 -4.01 37.44
N GLY A 136 -14.88 -4.35 36.15
CA GLY A 136 -14.66 -5.71 35.68
C GLY A 136 -13.32 -5.82 34.98
N TRP A 137 -12.49 -6.76 35.43
CA TRP A 137 -11.18 -7.02 34.87
C TRP A 137 -10.94 -8.51 34.70
N GLU A 138 -10.75 -8.94 33.44
CA GLU A 138 -10.27 -10.26 33.09
C GLU A 138 -8.74 -10.25 33.08
N LEU A 139 -8.13 -10.95 34.01
CA LEU A 139 -6.67 -11.06 34.11
C LEU A 139 -6.12 -12.01 33.04
N ASP A 140 -5.03 -11.61 32.40
CA ASP A 140 -4.44 -12.34 31.27
C ASP A 140 -3.47 -13.45 31.74
N PHE A 141 -3.97 -14.47 32.43
CA PHE A 141 -3.15 -15.59 32.92
C PHE A 141 -2.53 -16.42 31.79
N TRP A 142 -3.24 -16.58 30.67
CA TRP A 142 -2.87 -17.45 29.56
C TRP A 142 -2.29 -16.69 28.35
N GLY A 143 -2.17 -15.37 28.43
CA GLY A 143 -1.61 -14.54 27.38
C GLY A 143 -2.57 -14.19 26.23
N ARG A 144 -3.89 -14.34 26.40
CA ARG A 144 -4.87 -14.04 25.35
C ARG A 144 -4.78 -12.59 24.87
N PHE A 145 -4.74 -11.63 25.79
CA PHE A 145 -4.66 -10.20 25.44
C PHE A 145 -3.26 -9.82 24.92
N ARG A 146 -2.21 -10.43 25.45
CA ARG A 146 -0.84 -10.26 24.93
C ARG A 146 -0.72 -10.76 23.50
N ARG A 147 -1.30 -11.93 23.18
CA ARG A 147 -1.36 -12.46 21.82
C ARG A 147 -2.22 -11.60 20.89
N LEU A 148 -3.28 -10.98 21.39
CA LEU A 148 -4.08 -10.02 20.64
C LEU A 148 -3.26 -8.78 20.26
N VAL A 149 -2.46 -8.24 21.19
CA VAL A 149 -1.56 -7.11 20.93
C VAL A 149 -0.51 -7.49 19.88
N GLU A 150 0.13 -8.65 20.03
CA GLU A 150 1.10 -9.18 19.06
C GLU A 150 0.49 -9.32 17.66
N SER A 151 -0.68 -9.92 17.54
CA SER A 151 -1.42 -10.05 16.28
C SER A 151 -1.79 -8.69 15.68
N SER A 152 -2.23 -7.73 16.51
CA SER A 152 -2.58 -6.38 16.06
C SER A 152 -1.34 -5.59 15.63
N SER A 153 -0.19 -5.80 16.29
CA SER A 153 1.09 -5.23 15.90
C SER A 153 1.55 -5.75 14.54
N ALA A 154 1.49 -7.06 14.32
CA ALA A 154 1.81 -7.67 13.03
C ALA A 154 0.85 -7.19 11.91
N SER A 155 -0.42 -6.97 12.23
CA SER A 155 -1.41 -6.41 11.29
C SER A 155 -1.09 -4.95 10.93
N LEU A 156 -0.59 -4.16 11.88
CA LEU A 156 -0.12 -2.80 11.61
C LEU A 156 1.11 -2.83 10.67
N GLU A 157 2.09 -3.69 10.93
CA GLU A 157 3.27 -3.85 10.06
C GLU A 157 2.85 -4.25 8.64
N ALA A 158 1.89 -5.17 8.49
CA ALA A 158 1.34 -5.56 7.19
C ALA A 158 0.65 -4.37 6.48
N SER A 159 -0.05 -3.50 7.22
CA SER A 159 -0.69 -2.30 6.67
C SER A 159 0.34 -1.27 6.19
N VAL A 160 1.45 -1.10 6.92
CA VAL A 160 2.57 -0.23 6.52
C VAL A 160 3.22 -0.75 5.23
N ALA A 161 3.53 -2.06 5.18
CA ALA A 161 4.07 -2.68 3.96
C ALA A 161 3.10 -2.55 2.76
N GLY A 162 1.78 -2.63 3.01
CA GLY A 162 0.75 -2.39 2.01
C GLY A 162 0.73 -0.95 1.49
N TYR A 163 0.98 0.03 2.36
CA TYR A 163 1.12 1.43 1.97
C TYR A 163 2.37 1.64 1.10
N ASP A 164 3.51 1.08 1.49
CA ASP A 164 4.76 1.16 0.72
C ASP A 164 4.61 0.52 -0.67
N ALA A 165 3.93 -0.62 -0.75
CA ALA A 165 3.62 -1.27 -2.03
C ALA A 165 2.73 -0.40 -2.93
N ALA A 166 1.72 0.27 -2.37
CA ALA A 166 0.86 1.20 -3.10
C ALA A 166 1.64 2.42 -3.60
N LEU A 167 2.56 2.96 -2.79
CA LEU A 167 3.43 4.07 -3.15
C LEU A 167 4.34 3.71 -4.33
N VAL A 168 5.04 2.58 -4.25
CA VAL A 168 5.93 2.11 -5.33
C VAL A 168 5.12 1.86 -6.61
N SER A 169 3.94 1.26 -6.50
CA SER A 169 3.05 1.01 -7.63
C SER A 169 2.59 2.30 -8.30
N LEU A 170 2.21 3.31 -7.52
CA LEU A 170 1.80 4.62 -8.02
C LEU A 170 2.94 5.31 -8.79
N VAL A 171 4.13 5.41 -8.19
CA VAL A 171 5.30 6.02 -8.83
C VAL A 171 5.64 5.30 -10.14
N SER A 172 5.60 3.96 -10.14
CA SER A 172 5.84 3.16 -11.34
C SER A 172 4.82 3.42 -12.44
N GLN A 173 3.52 3.52 -12.10
CA GLN A 173 2.46 3.80 -13.08
C GLN A 173 2.59 5.20 -13.69
N VAL A 174 2.86 6.23 -12.87
CA VAL A 174 3.08 7.60 -13.34
C VAL A 174 4.28 7.64 -14.28
N SER A 175 5.40 7.05 -13.88
CA SER A 175 6.62 7.01 -14.69
C SER A 175 6.41 6.28 -16.01
N GLN A 176 5.75 5.12 -15.99
CA GLN A 176 5.43 4.36 -17.19
C GLN A 176 4.54 5.14 -18.16
N ASN A 177 3.46 5.73 -17.66
CA ASN A 177 2.56 6.53 -18.49
C ASN A 177 3.28 7.74 -19.11
N TYR A 178 4.11 8.43 -18.33
CA TYR A 178 4.90 9.54 -18.81
C TYR A 178 5.86 9.14 -19.94
N ILE A 179 6.60 8.06 -19.76
CA ILE A 179 7.52 7.54 -20.79
C ILE A 179 6.76 7.15 -22.05
N LEU A 180 5.58 6.52 -21.91
CA LEU A 180 4.73 6.19 -23.06
C LEU A 180 4.23 7.45 -23.79
N ILE A 181 3.80 8.48 -23.07
CA ILE A 181 3.39 9.76 -23.66
C ILE A 181 4.53 10.33 -24.49
N ARG A 182 5.75 10.44 -23.95
CA ARG A 182 6.93 10.93 -24.68
C ARG A 182 7.23 10.08 -25.91
N THR A 183 7.12 8.76 -25.78
CA THR A 183 7.32 7.82 -26.91
C THR A 183 6.30 8.05 -28.03
N TYR A 184 5.03 8.26 -27.71
CA TYR A 184 3.99 8.53 -28.72
C TYR A 184 4.14 9.93 -29.34
N GLU A 185 4.57 10.92 -28.58
CA GLU A 185 4.91 12.24 -29.12
C GLU A 185 6.03 12.14 -30.16
N ASP A 186 7.12 11.41 -29.85
CA ASP A 186 8.22 11.19 -30.79
C ASP A 186 7.79 10.39 -32.04
N ARG A 187 6.95 9.36 -31.85
CA ARG A 187 6.37 8.60 -32.98
C ARG A 187 5.52 9.47 -33.90
N LEU A 188 4.74 10.38 -33.35
CA LEU A 188 3.95 11.33 -34.15
C LEU A 188 4.85 12.29 -34.94
N VAL A 189 5.91 12.80 -34.34
CA VAL A 189 6.90 13.62 -35.06
C VAL A 189 7.53 12.83 -36.20
N ALA A 190 7.95 11.59 -35.97
CA ALA A 190 8.53 10.73 -37.00
C ALA A 190 7.52 10.38 -38.12
N ALA A 191 6.28 10.04 -37.75
CA ALA A 191 5.22 9.75 -38.73
C ALA A 191 4.91 10.96 -39.64
N ARG A 192 4.81 12.16 -39.07
CA ARG A 192 4.59 13.40 -39.83
C ARG A 192 5.78 13.75 -40.74
N LEU A 193 7.01 13.48 -40.31
CA LEU A 193 8.20 13.62 -41.15
C LEU A 193 8.18 12.62 -42.30
N ASN A 194 7.83 11.34 -42.03
CA ASN A 194 7.71 10.31 -43.06
C ASN A 194 6.64 10.63 -44.10
N ILE A 195 5.50 11.22 -43.69
CA ILE A 195 4.47 11.69 -44.64
C ILE A 195 5.08 12.68 -45.61
N LYS A 196 5.84 13.68 -45.14
CA LYS A 196 6.47 14.69 -46.04
C LYS A 196 7.44 14.05 -47.01
N LEU A 197 8.27 13.07 -46.56
CA LEU A 197 9.20 12.36 -47.42
C LEU A 197 8.47 11.51 -48.47
N GLN A 198 7.38 10.86 -48.07
CA GLN A 198 6.58 10.04 -48.99
C GLN A 198 5.74 10.88 -49.97
N GLU A 199 5.27 12.08 -49.57
CA GLU A 199 4.65 13.04 -50.49
C GLU A 199 5.63 13.43 -51.61
N GLU A 200 6.87 13.70 -51.25
CA GLU A 200 7.91 13.98 -52.24
C GLU A 200 8.23 12.77 -53.12
N SER A 201 8.33 11.58 -52.55
CA SER A 201 8.52 10.34 -53.32
C SER A 201 7.38 10.07 -54.27
N PHE A 202 6.13 10.26 -53.86
CA PHE A 202 4.95 10.13 -54.70
C PHE A 202 4.94 11.19 -55.85
N ARG A 203 5.32 12.43 -55.55
CA ARG A 203 5.46 13.50 -56.54
C ARG A 203 6.52 13.13 -57.60
N ILE A 204 7.70 12.61 -57.18
CA ILE A 204 8.76 12.17 -58.08
C ILE A 204 8.30 10.97 -58.93
N ALA A 205 7.66 9.96 -58.35
CA ALA A 205 7.12 8.81 -59.08
C ALA A 205 6.09 9.26 -60.14
N THR A 206 5.20 10.16 -59.79
CA THR A 206 4.21 10.75 -60.74
C THR A 206 4.87 11.52 -61.88
N ALA A 207 5.91 12.32 -61.60
CA ALA A 207 6.66 13.04 -62.61
C ALA A 207 7.37 12.10 -63.58
N LYS A 208 8.02 11.04 -63.09
CA LYS A 208 8.68 9.99 -63.90
C LYS A 208 7.72 9.18 -64.73
N PHE A 209 6.54 8.86 -64.20
CA PHE A 209 5.47 8.21 -64.95
C PHE A 209 5.02 9.06 -66.13
N ASN A 210 4.78 10.34 -65.93
CA ASN A 210 4.40 11.30 -66.96
C ASN A 210 5.49 11.46 -68.04
N ALA A 211 6.76 11.23 -67.67
CA ALA A 211 7.89 11.22 -68.60
C ALA A 211 8.08 9.83 -69.30
N GLY A 212 7.30 8.81 -68.94
CA GLY A 212 7.38 7.47 -69.50
C GLY A 212 8.56 6.62 -68.92
N GLU A 213 9.17 7.03 -67.79
CA GLU A 213 10.33 6.38 -67.21
C GLU A 213 9.98 5.23 -66.26
N VAL A 214 8.77 5.25 -65.67
CA VAL A 214 8.31 4.24 -64.69
C VAL A 214 6.86 3.82 -65.02
N SER A 215 6.43 2.72 -64.40
CA SER A 215 5.09 2.16 -64.59
C SER A 215 4.05 2.86 -63.67
N GLU A 216 2.76 2.73 -64.03
CA GLU A 216 1.66 3.16 -63.16
C GLU A 216 1.67 2.41 -61.83
N LEU A 217 2.16 1.17 -61.82
CA LEU A 217 2.33 0.37 -60.60
C LEU A 217 3.22 1.08 -59.57
N ASP A 218 4.33 1.69 -60.00
CA ASP A 218 5.27 2.39 -59.13
C ASP A 218 4.60 3.62 -58.49
N VAL A 219 3.78 4.33 -59.25
CA VAL A 219 2.99 5.46 -58.73
C VAL A 219 1.98 4.98 -57.69
N LYS A 220 1.25 3.89 -57.97
CA LYS A 220 0.25 3.34 -57.07
C LYS A 220 0.88 2.75 -55.79
N GLN A 221 2.06 2.21 -55.85
CA GLN A 221 2.81 1.77 -54.70
C GLN A 221 3.21 2.96 -53.81
N ALA A 222 3.73 4.02 -54.38
CA ALA A 222 4.08 5.25 -53.66
C ALA A 222 2.85 5.91 -53.03
N GLU A 223 1.74 5.97 -53.74
CA GLU A 223 0.46 6.48 -53.22
C GLU A 223 -0.05 5.64 -52.04
N THR A 224 -0.01 4.31 -52.15
CA THR A 224 -0.45 3.40 -51.11
C THR A 224 0.41 3.55 -49.85
N LEU A 225 1.73 3.66 -49.98
CA LEU A 225 2.63 3.85 -48.84
C LEU A 225 2.35 5.18 -48.12
N LEU A 226 2.17 6.28 -48.88
CA LEU A 226 1.80 7.57 -48.34
C LEU A 226 0.48 7.50 -47.56
N ASN A 227 -0.54 6.89 -48.14
CA ASN A 227 -1.88 6.84 -47.54
C ASN A 227 -1.89 5.92 -46.30
N ASN A 228 -1.12 4.82 -46.27
CA ASN A 228 -0.96 3.97 -45.09
C ASN A 228 -0.29 4.72 -43.94
N THR A 229 0.74 5.51 -44.24
CA THR A 229 1.38 6.34 -43.20
C THR A 229 0.46 7.43 -42.68
N ARG A 230 -0.30 8.08 -43.58
CA ARG A 230 -1.31 9.05 -43.17
C ARG A 230 -2.37 8.43 -42.27
N ALA A 231 -2.83 7.22 -42.59
CA ALA A 231 -3.84 6.49 -41.80
C ALA A 231 -3.33 6.09 -40.39
N SER A 232 -2.03 5.93 -40.19
CA SER A 232 -1.47 5.60 -38.86
C SER A 232 -1.46 6.80 -37.91
N VAL A 233 -1.49 8.03 -38.37
CA VAL A 233 -1.39 9.23 -37.51
C VAL A 233 -2.58 9.37 -36.57
N PRO A 234 -3.85 9.23 -36.98
CA PRO A 234 -4.98 9.30 -36.05
C PRO A 234 -4.94 8.24 -34.97
N GLU A 235 -4.46 7.04 -35.26
CA GLU A 235 -4.29 5.96 -34.26
C GLU A 235 -3.27 6.34 -33.19
N LEU A 236 -2.13 6.92 -33.60
CA LEU A 236 -1.13 7.43 -32.67
C LEU A 236 -1.67 8.59 -31.81
N GLU A 237 -2.46 9.49 -32.40
CA GLU A 237 -3.09 10.61 -31.69
C GLU A 237 -4.11 10.13 -30.66
N ILE A 238 -4.94 9.13 -31.01
CA ILE A 238 -5.89 8.50 -30.06
C ILE A 238 -5.14 7.87 -28.90
N SER A 239 -4.09 7.09 -29.19
CA SER A 239 -3.28 6.44 -28.16
C SER A 239 -2.62 7.45 -27.24
N LEU A 240 -2.06 8.53 -27.77
CA LEU A 240 -1.49 9.63 -26.99
C LEU A 240 -2.53 10.27 -26.08
N GLN A 241 -3.72 10.52 -26.60
CA GLN A 241 -4.79 11.16 -25.81
C GLN A 241 -5.29 10.23 -24.69
N GLN A 242 -5.42 8.92 -24.96
CA GLN A 242 -5.76 7.93 -23.92
C GLN A 242 -4.74 7.90 -22.80
N LEU A 243 -3.43 7.92 -23.13
CA LEU A 243 -2.37 7.97 -22.13
C LEU A 243 -2.40 9.25 -21.29
N LYS A 244 -2.69 10.41 -21.92
CA LYS A 244 -2.86 11.67 -21.19
C LYS A 244 -4.03 11.61 -20.21
N TYR A 245 -5.16 11.02 -20.60
CA TYR A 245 -6.30 10.82 -19.70
C TYR A 245 -6.03 9.79 -18.60
N SER A 246 -5.19 8.78 -18.85
CA SER A 246 -4.84 7.81 -17.80
C SER A 246 -3.88 8.38 -16.76
N LEU A 247 -3.21 9.49 -17.08
CA LEU A 247 -2.31 10.19 -16.16
C LEU A 247 -3.03 11.27 -15.35
N ALA A 248 -4.13 11.83 -15.88
CA ALA A 248 -4.92 12.88 -15.23
C ALA A 248 -5.87 12.31 -14.18
#